data_434388561a6da5d88fd74075c8003a43
#
_entry.id   434388561a6da5d88fd74075c8003a43
#
_cell.length_a   1.000
_cell.length_b   1.000
_cell.length_c   1.000
_cell.angle_alpha   90.00
_cell.angle_beta   90.00
_cell.angle_gamma   90.00
#
_symmetry.space_group_name_H-M   'P 1'
#
loop_
_entity.id
_entity.type
_entity.pdbx_description
1 polymer ?
#
loop_
_entity_poly.entity_id
_entity_poly.type
_entity_poly.pdbx_seq_one_letter_code
_entity_poly.pdbx_strand_id
1 'polypeptide(L)'
;MGYRDETKVVQIGKRQIGGGNPILIQSMCNTKTEDVKATVEQILALEHAGCDIIRVAVPTMEAAAALTEIKRQIHIPLVADIHFDYRLAIAAIECGADKIRINPGNIGAKERVQAVVDKAKEYNVPIRVGVNSGSLEKHLLEKYGGVTAEGIVESALDKVHLIESMGYDNLVVSIKSSDVLMCVKAHELIAKECPYPLHVGITESGTVYSGNVKSSVGLGIILHEGIGNTIRVSLTGDPVEEIRTAKLILKTLGLRKGGIEVVSCPTCGRTRINLIKLANQVEEMVADIPLDIKVAVMGCVVNGPGEAKEADIGIAGGIGEGLLIKKGEIVKKVKEEELLDTLRQELLNWNK
;
A
#
# COMPACT_ATOMS: atom_id res chain seq x y z
N MET A 1 14.66 4.67 16.24
CA MET A 1 14.17 5.41 15.08
C MET A 1 14.74 4.74 13.84
N GLY A 2 13.93 4.48 12.84
CA GLY A 2 14.38 3.87 11.59
C GLY A 2 14.57 4.91 10.49
N TYR A 3 15.13 4.52 9.37
CA TYR A 3 15.34 5.40 8.21
C TYR A 3 14.09 6.23 7.85
N ARG A 4 12.88 5.64 7.89
CA ARG A 4 11.63 6.34 7.53
C ARG A 4 11.33 7.57 8.37
N ASP A 5 11.83 7.58 9.61
CA ASP A 5 11.58 8.67 10.57
C ASP A 5 12.49 9.87 10.33
N GLU A 6 13.64 9.65 9.67
CA GLU A 6 14.69 10.64 9.42
C GLU A 6 14.67 11.20 7.99
N THR A 7 13.80 10.67 7.11
CA THR A 7 13.67 11.18 5.73
C THR A 7 13.11 12.58 5.70
N LYS A 8 13.41 13.34 4.64
CA LYS A 8 12.76 14.63 4.36
C LYS A 8 11.24 14.47 4.33
N VAL A 9 10.53 15.50 4.81
CA VAL A 9 9.07 15.55 4.69
C VAL A 9 8.71 16.05 3.30
N VAL A 10 7.81 15.33 2.62
CA VAL A 10 7.29 15.68 1.30
C VAL A 10 5.77 15.82 1.39
N GLN A 11 5.26 16.98 0.91
CA GLN A 11 3.83 17.25 0.82
C GLN A 11 3.28 16.72 -0.50
N ILE A 12 2.19 15.94 -0.47
CA ILE A 12 1.50 15.42 -1.65
C ILE A 12 0.01 15.79 -1.51
N GLY A 13 -0.42 16.83 -2.16
CA GLY A 13 -1.75 17.40 -1.95
C GLY A 13 -1.98 17.71 -0.46
N LYS A 14 -2.98 17.09 0.17
CA LYS A 14 -3.30 17.25 1.60
C LYS A 14 -2.56 16.26 2.52
N ARG A 15 -1.72 15.40 1.99
CA ARG A 15 -0.99 14.36 2.75
C ARG A 15 0.49 14.69 2.87
N GLN A 16 1.10 14.24 3.96
CA GLN A 16 2.55 14.31 4.17
C GLN A 16 3.13 12.92 4.29
N ILE A 17 4.34 12.71 3.79
CA ILE A 17 5.13 11.49 3.93
C ILE A 17 6.55 11.84 4.38
N GLY A 18 7.25 10.89 4.96
CA GLY A 18 8.60 11.12 5.52
C GLY A 18 8.56 11.75 6.91
N GLY A 19 9.72 11.85 7.55
CA GLY A 19 9.88 12.52 8.85
C GLY A 19 9.01 11.94 9.97
N GLY A 20 8.79 10.63 10.01
CA GLY A 20 7.96 9.98 11.03
C GLY A 20 6.45 10.07 10.77
N ASN A 21 6.01 10.65 9.66
CA ASN A 21 4.60 10.60 9.27
C ASN A 21 4.14 9.16 9.00
N PRO A 22 2.83 8.87 9.15
CA PRO A 22 2.28 7.54 8.89
C PRO A 22 2.59 7.03 7.48
N ILE A 23 2.79 5.72 7.35
CA ILE A 23 2.99 5.07 6.06
C ILE A 23 1.68 5.11 5.27
N LEU A 24 1.69 5.67 4.06
CA LEU A 24 0.52 5.79 3.22
C LEU A 24 0.44 4.66 2.19
N ILE A 25 -0.78 4.20 1.96
CA ILE A 25 -1.10 3.19 0.94
C ILE A 25 -1.41 3.90 -0.37
N GLN A 26 -0.65 3.58 -1.42
CA GLN A 26 -0.89 4.05 -2.77
C GLN A 26 -1.34 2.89 -3.65
N SER A 27 -2.39 3.09 -4.46
CA SER A 27 -2.75 2.18 -5.56
C SER A 27 -2.67 2.88 -6.92
N MET A 28 -3.06 2.17 -7.96
CA MET A 28 -3.06 2.68 -9.32
C MET A 28 -4.31 2.20 -10.05
N CYS A 29 -4.99 3.11 -10.72
CA CYS A 29 -6.10 2.77 -11.60
C CYS A 29 -5.65 1.91 -12.79
N ASN A 30 -6.51 1.01 -13.20
CA ASN A 30 -6.37 0.22 -14.44
C ASN A 30 -7.35 0.67 -15.53
N THR A 31 -8.15 1.71 -15.26
CA THR A 31 -9.01 2.38 -16.24
C THR A 31 -8.18 3.23 -17.19
N LYS A 32 -8.73 3.56 -18.34
CA LYS A 32 -8.18 4.60 -19.22
C LYS A 32 -8.44 5.95 -18.58
N THR A 33 -7.38 6.75 -18.36
CA THR A 33 -7.47 8.02 -17.63
C THR A 33 -8.37 9.04 -18.32
N GLU A 34 -8.44 9.02 -19.66
CA GLU A 34 -9.34 9.85 -20.47
C GLU A 34 -10.82 9.50 -20.28
N ASP A 35 -11.14 8.30 -19.80
CA ASP A 35 -12.49 7.95 -19.32
C ASP A 35 -12.64 8.42 -17.87
N VAL A 36 -12.96 9.70 -17.73
CA VAL A 36 -13.11 10.39 -16.44
C VAL A 36 -14.10 9.66 -15.53
N LYS A 37 -15.25 9.24 -16.07
CA LYS A 37 -16.32 8.60 -15.29
C LYS A 37 -15.83 7.29 -14.69
N ALA A 38 -15.32 6.38 -15.51
CA ALA A 38 -14.83 5.08 -15.04
C ALA A 38 -13.64 5.24 -14.08
N THR A 39 -12.76 6.22 -14.34
CA THR A 39 -11.61 6.48 -13.48
C THR A 39 -12.02 7.03 -12.11
N VAL A 40 -12.96 7.96 -12.05
CA VAL A 40 -13.50 8.50 -10.79
C VAL A 40 -14.22 7.42 -10.00
N GLU A 41 -15.09 6.62 -10.64
CA GLU A 41 -15.78 5.51 -9.97
C GLU A 41 -14.77 4.53 -9.33
N GLN A 42 -13.71 4.16 -10.05
CA GLN A 42 -12.66 3.30 -9.51
C GLN A 42 -11.89 3.97 -8.36
N ILE A 43 -11.54 5.25 -8.48
CA ILE A 43 -10.84 5.97 -7.40
C ILE A 43 -11.70 6.04 -6.14
N LEU A 44 -12.99 6.36 -6.25
CA LEU A 44 -13.89 6.41 -5.10
C LEU A 44 -14.05 5.04 -4.41
N ALA A 45 -14.08 3.95 -5.18
CA ALA A 45 -14.07 2.60 -4.62
C ALA A 45 -12.75 2.31 -3.86
N LEU A 46 -11.62 2.74 -4.40
CA LEU A 46 -10.32 2.61 -3.74
C LEU A 46 -10.20 3.50 -2.50
N GLU A 47 -10.72 4.73 -2.53
CA GLU A 47 -10.83 5.60 -1.34
C GLU A 47 -11.63 4.93 -0.24
N HIS A 48 -12.79 4.37 -0.58
CA HIS A 48 -13.64 3.65 0.38
C HIS A 48 -12.91 2.45 0.99
N ALA A 49 -12.13 1.73 0.20
CA ALA A 49 -11.29 0.63 0.69
C ALA A 49 -10.13 1.09 1.61
N GLY A 50 -9.81 2.40 1.62
CA GLY A 50 -8.77 3.00 2.46
C GLY A 50 -7.46 3.30 1.74
N CYS A 51 -7.51 3.55 0.43
CA CYS A 51 -6.39 4.10 -0.34
C CYS A 51 -6.09 5.53 0.12
N ASP A 52 -4.83 5.86 0.35
CA ASP A 52 -4.42 7.18 0.81
C ASP A 52 -3.96 8.09 -0.34
N ILE A 53 -3.45 7.51 -1.42
CA ILE A 53 -2.92 8.21 -2.62
C ILE A 53 -3.25 7.37 -3.85
N ILE A 54 -3.76 8.00 -4.90
CA ILE A 54 -4.05 7.30 -6.15
C ILE A 54 -3.10 7.70 -7.28
N ARG A 55 -2.76 6.76 -8.15
CA ARG A 55 -1.96 6.98 -9.34
C ARG A 55 -2.75 6.61 -10.59
N VAL A 56 -2.64 7.43 -11.62
CA VAL A 56 -3.20 7.17 -12.96
C VAL A 56 -2.10 7.25 -14.01
N ALA A 57 -2.22 6.48 -15.07
CA ALA A 57 -1.32 6.58 -16.22
C ALA A 57 -1.70 7.82 -17.07
N VAL A 58 -0.69 8.53 -17.57
CA VAL A 58 -0.90 9.69 -18.48
C VAL A 58 -0.14 9.44 -19.78
N PRO A 59 -0.69 8.63 -20.68
CA PRO A 59 -0.03 8.30 -21.95
C PRO A 59 -0.27 9.32 -23.05
N THR A 60 -1.27 10.19 -22.93
CA THR A 60 -1.69 11.15 -23.96
C THR A 60 -2.01 12.52 -23.36
N MET A 61 -2.13 13.56 -24.20
CA MET A 61 -2.56 14.91 -23.77
C MET A 61 -4.02 14.93 -23.29
N GLU A 62 -4.87 14.08 -23.86
CA GLU A 62 -6.25 13.90 -23.42
C GLU A 62 -6.31 13.33 -22.00
N ALA A 63 -5.45 12.36 -21.70
CA ALA A 63 -5.33 11.83 -20.33
C ALA A 63 -4.82 12.89 -19.34
N ALA A 64 -3.87 13.74 -19.76
CA ALA A 64 -3.40 14.86 -18.95
C ALA A 64 -4.52 15.87 -18.67
N ALA A 65 -5.28 16.26 -19.69
CA ALA A 65 -6.41 17.18 -19.55
C ALA A 65 -7.51 16.64 -18.64
N ALA A 66 -7.77 15.33 -18.68
CA ALA A 66 -8.76 14.64 -17.84
C ALA A 66 -8.47 14.77 -16.34
N LEU A 67 -7.21 14.97 -15.93
CA LEU A 67 -6.82 15.09 -14.52
C LEU A 67 -7.57 16.22 -13.81
N THR A 68 -7.83 17.34 -14.50
CA THR A 68 -8.55 18.47 -13.92
C THR A 68 -9.96 18.08 -13.45
N GLU A 69 -10.68 17.33 -14.27
CA GLU A 69 -12.05 16.92 -13.95
C GLU A 69 -12.06 15.75 -12.94
N ILE A 70 -11.14 14.81 -13.06
CA ILE A 70 -10.95 13.74 -12.07
C ILE A 70 -10.68 14.35 -10.70
N LYS A 71 -9.74 15.30 -10.61
CA LYS A 71 -9.33 15.95 -9.37
C LYS A 71 -10.46 16.65 -8.62
N ARG A 72 -11.44 17.19 -9.34
CA ARG A 72 -12.63 17.84 -8.74
C ARG A 72 -13.56 16.88 -8.02
N GLN A 73 -13.52 15.59 -8.37
CA GLN A 73 -14.48 14.58 -7.92
C GLN A 73 -13.89 13.58 -6.91
N ILE A 74 -12.58 13.64 -6.64
CA ILE A 74 -11.88 12.76 -5.71
C ILE A 74 -11.37 13.52 -4.49
N HIS A 75 -11.06 12.80 -3.38
CA HIS A 75 -10.69 13.42 -2.11
C HIS A 75 -9.24 13.14 -1.69
N ILE A 76 -8.59 12.15 -2.33
CA ILE A 76 -7.20 11.78 -2.09
C ILE A 76 -6.25 12.38 -3.13
N PRO A 77 -4.96 12.54 -2.82
CA PRO A 77 -3.97 13.05 -3.77
C PRO A 77 -3.85 12.21 -5.03
N LEU A 78 -3.73 12.90 -6.17
CA LEU A 78 -3.62 12.32 -7.51
C LEU A 78 -2.18 12.36 -8.02
N VAL A 79 -1.64 11.20 -8.39
CA VAL A 79 -0.29 11.06 -8.96
C VAL A 79 -0.38 10.75 -10.45
N ALA A 80 0.27 11.56 -11.27
CA ALA A 80 0.41 11.30 -12.70
C ALA A 80 1.65 10.45 -13.00
N ASP A 81 1.47 9.34 -13.69
CA ASP A 81 2.54 8.44 -14.10
C ASP A 81 2.93 8.68 -15.55
N ILE A 82 4.11 9.27 -15.74
CA ILE A 82 4.63 9.65 -17.05
C ILE A 82 5.75 8.70 -17.47
N HIS A 83 5.65 8.13 -18.67
CA HIS A 83 6.62 7.13 -19.11
C HIS A 83 7.76 7.73 -19.95
N PHE A 84 7.45 8.52 -20.99
CA PHE A 84 8.45 8.96 -21.98
C PHE A 84 8.38 10.45 -22.33
N ASP A 85 7.19 11.00 -22.51
CA ASP A 85 7.03 12.36 -23.03
C ASP A 85 6.99 13.41 -21.90
N TYR A 86 8.02 14.25 -21.83
CA TYR A 86 8.14 15.33 -20.85
C TYR A 86 6.99 16.34 -20.91
N ARG A 87 6.38 16.54 -22.10
CA ARG A 87 5.25 17.47 -22.28
C ARG A 87 4.02 17.00 -21.51
N LEU A 88 3.82 15.68 -21.41
CA LEU A 88 2.75 15.12 -20.59
C LEU A 88 2.98 15.36 -19.09
N ALA A 89 4.24 15.35 -18.63
CA ALA A 89 4.56 15.69 -17.25
C ALA A 89 4.20 17.14 -16.94
N ILE A 90 4.57 18.07 -17.83
CA ILE A 90 4.24 19.49 -17.71
C ILE A 90 2.72 19.70 -17.71
N ALA A 91 2.00 19.13 -18.69
CA ALA A 91 0.55 19.22 -18.77
C ALA A 91 -0.14 18.61 -17.52
N ALA A 92 0.33 17.47 -17.02
CA ALA A 92 -0.22 16.85 -15.81
C ALA A 92 -0.07 17.76 -14.57
N ILE A 93 1.07 18.43 -14.42
CA ILE A 93 1.29 19.41 -13.34
C ILE A 93 0.30 20.57 -13.47
N GLU A 94 0.17 21.16 -14.66
CA GLU A 94 -0.74 22.27 -14.95
C GLU A 94 -2.22 21.89 -14.75
N CYS A 95 -2.56 20.62 -15.02
CA CYS A 95 -3.90 20.06 -14.78
C CYS A 95 -4.16 19.60 -13.33
N GLY A 96 -3.24 19.87 -12.40
CA GLY A 96 -3.46 19.73 -10.97
C GLY A 96 -3.04 18.40 -10.35
N ALA A 97 -2.12 17.65 -10.96
CA ALA A 97 -1.50 16.51 -10.32
C ALA A 97 -0.75 16.92 -9.04
N ASP A 98 -0.99 16.21 -7.94
CA ASP A 98 -0.32 16.48 -6.64
C ASP A 98 1.10 15.93 -6.57
N LYS A 99 1.45 15.03 -7.45
CA LYS A 99 2.79 14.45 -7.62
C LYS A 99 2.90 13.88 -9.02
N ILE A 100 4.07 13.95 -9.62
CA ILE A 100 4.37 13.21 -10.85
C ILE A 100 5.34 12.05 -10.56
N ARG A 101 5.24 11.00 -11.34
CA ARG A 101 6.23 9.93 -11.39
C ARG A 101 6.88 9.91 -12.75
N ILE A 102 8.18 9.99 -12.77
CA ILE A 102 9.00 9.86 -13.98
C ILE A 102 10.17 8.90 -13.74
N ASN A 103 10.72 8.39 -14.85
CA ASN A 103 12.08 7.91 -14.90
C ASN A 103 12.87 8.89 -15.78
N PRO A 104 13.76 9.73 -15.22
CA PRO A 104 14.53 10.70 -15.98
C PRO A 104 15.28 10.09 -17.18
N GLY A 105 15.74 8.84 -17.06
CA GLY A 105 16.38 8.12 -18.17
C GLY A 105 15.43 7.86 -19.35
N ASN A 106 14.13 7.70 -19.10
CA ASN A 106 13.15 7.52 -20.17
C ASN A 106 12.67 8.84 -20.78
N ILE A 107 12.74 9.94 -20.02
CA ILE A 107 12.42 11.29 -20.53
C ILE A 107 13.44 11.74 -21.57
N GLY A 108 14.69 11.29 -21.43
CA GLY A 108 15.75 11.50 -22.42
C GLY A 108 16.64 12.70 -22.12
N ALA A 109 16.78 13.62 -23.08
CA ALA A 109 17.75 14.71 -22.98
C ALA A 109 17.58 15.57 -21.71
N LYS A 110 18.72 16.05 -21.16
CA LYS A 110 18.80 16.82 -19.92
C LYS A 110 17.88 18.05 -19.94
N GLU A 111 17.76 18.72 -21.07
CA GLU A 111 16.91 19.89 -21.27
C GLU A 111 15.42 19.59 -21.08
N ARG A 112 14.99 18.37 -21.47
CA ARG A 112 13.61 17.92 -21.27
C ARG A 112 13.32 17.64 -19.79
N VAL A 113 14.28 17.01 -19.10
CA VAL A 113 14.18 16.79 -17.65
C VAL A 113 14.16 18.14 -16.94
N GLN A 114 15.01 19.10 -17.34
CA GLN A 114 15.05 20.45 -16.79
C GLN A 114 13.68 21.14 -16.94
N ALA A 115 13.04 21.07 -18.10
CA ALA A 115 11.72 21.66 -18.32
C ALA A 115 10.65 21.09 -17.36
N VAL A 116 10.69 19.77 -17.09
CA VAL A 116 9.79 19.13 -16.10
C VAL A 116 10.11 19.63 -14.68
N VAL A 117 11.38 19.70 -14.32
CA VAL A 117 11.84 20.18 -13.01
C VAL A 117 11.45 21.64 -12.79
N ASP A 118 11.62 22.50 -13.79
CA ASP A 118 11.24 23.92 -13.71
C ASP A 118 9.73 24.08 -13.49
N LYS A 119 8.91 23.28 -14.19
CA LYS A 119 7.46 23.28 -13.99
C LYS A 119 7.09 22.73 -12.61
N ALA A 120 7.75 21.66 -12.14
CA ALA A 120 7.54 21.13 -10.81
C ALA A 120 7.89 22.13 -9.69
N LYS A 121 8.94 22.93 -9.87
CA LYS A 121 9.29 24.04 -8.97
C LYS A 121 8.22 25.12 -8.95
N GLU A 122 7.75 25.55 -10.12
CA GLU A 122 6.73 26.60 -10.27
C GLU A 122 5.46 26.25 -9.48
N TYR A 123 5.03 24.97 -9.53
CA TYR A 123 3.81 24.49 -8.88
C TYR A 123 4.07 23.81 -7.53
N ASN A 124 5.32 23.70 -7.08
CA ASN A 124 5.75 22.98 -5.89
C ASN A 124 5.26 21.51 -5.87
N VAL A 125 5.28 20.83 -7.01
CA VAL A 125 4.81 19.45 -7.17
C VAL A 125 5.98 18.49 -6.98
N PRO A 126 5.94 17.56 -6.01
CA PRO A 126 7.00 16.60 -5.80
C PRO A 126 7.15 15.63 -6.98
N ILE A 127 8.41 15.30 -7.26
CA ILE A 127 8.77 14.34 -8.31
C ILE A 127 9.13 13.01 -7.67
N ARG A 128 8.47 11.94 -8.09
CA ARG A 128 8.92 10.59 -7.77
C ARG A 128 9.84 10.06 -8.87
N VAL A 129 11.09 9.87 -8.52
CA VAL A 129 12.08 9.14 -9.33
C VAL A 129 11.80 7.64 -9.20
N GLY A 130 11.45 6.99 -10.32
CA GLY A 130 11.10 5.56 -10.32
C GLY A 130 12.04 4.74 -11.18
N VAL A 131 12.76 3.81 -10.56
CA VAL A 131 13.64 2.83 -11.22
C VAL A 131 13.09 1.43 -11.00
N ASN A 132 13.06 0.63 -12.07
CA ASN A 132 12.70 -0.78 -12.01
C ASN A 132 13.87 -1.63 -12.54
N SER A 133 14.03 -2.82 -12.00
CA SER A 133 15.07 -3.78 -12.43
C SER A 133 15.02 -4.08 -13.94
N GLY A 134 13.84 -4.12 -14.52
CA GLY A 134 13.65 -4.38 -15.96
C GLY A 134 14.01 -3.23 -16.89
N SER A 135 14.36 -2.04 -16.36
CA SER A 135 14.72 -0.85 -17.15
C SER A 135 16.08 -0.26 -16.76
N LEU A 136 16.98 -1.13 -16.26
CA LEU A 136 18.32 -0.73 -15.88
C LEU A 136 19.16 -0.37 -17.11
N GLU A 137 20.00 0.65 -17.00
CA GLU A 137 20.84 1.16 -18.08
C GLU A 137 21.92 0.13 -18.49
N LYS A 138 22.22 0.09 -19.80
CA LYS A 138 23.13 -0.89 -20.38
C LYS A 138 24.54 -0.84 -19.73
N HIS A 139 25.07 0.35 -19.45
CA HIS A 139 26.37 0.51 -18.83
C HIS A 139 26.41 -0.04 -17.40
N LEU A 140 25.29 0.01 -16.65
CA LEU A 140 25.21 -0.58 -15.32
C LEU A 140 25.08 -2.11 -15.39
N LEU A 141 24.34 -2.63 -16.38
CA LEU A 141 24.30 -4.09 -16.63
C LEU A 141 25.70 -4.63 -16.96
N GLU A 142 26.48 -3.91 -17.75
CA GLU A 142 27.87 -4.27 -18.08
C GLU A 142 28.78 -4.16 -16.85
N LYS A 143 28.67 -3.08 -16.07
CA LYS A 143 29.46 -2.84 -14.84
C LYS A 143 29.27 -3.92 -13.78
N TYR A 144 28.03 -4.33 -13.56
CA TYR A 144 27.66 -5.28 -12.50
C TYR A 144 27.48 -6.73 -12.97
N GLY A 145 27.66 -6.99 -14.26
CA GLY A 145 27.50 -8.32 -14.84
C GLY A 145 26.05 -8.82 -14.90
N GLY A 146 25.07 -7.89 -14.87
CA GLY A 146 23.65 -8.18 -14.88
C GLY A 146 22.83 -7.25 -14.00
N VAL A 147 21.58 -7.65 -13.71
CA VAL A 147 20.70 -6.92 -12.80
C VAL A 147 21.08 -7.26 -11.36
N THR A 148 21.50 -6.26 -10.59
CA THR A 148 21.89 -6.41 -9.18
C THR A 148 21.26 -5.32 -8.32
N ALA A 149 21.23 -5.52 -7.00
CA ALA A 149 20.74 -4.51 -6.06
C ALA A 149 21.57 -3.23 -6.14
N GLU A 150 22.91 -3.37 -6.21
CA GLU A 150 23.86 -2.25 -6.32
C GLU A 150 23.62 -1.45 -7.60
N GLY A 151 23.43 -2.12 -8.75
CA GLY A 151 23.16 -1.45 -10.02
C GLY A 151 21.83 -0.69 -10.02
N ILE A 152 20.78 -1.23 -9.39
CA ILE A 152 19.50 -0.56 -9.24
C ILE A 152 19.63 0.68 -8.36
N VAL A 153 20.38 0.61 -7.29
CA VAL A 153 20.63 1.72 -6.36
C VAL A 153 21.43 2.83 -7.05
N GLU A 154 22.55 2.49 -7.72
CA GLU A 154 23.34 3.46 -8.49
C GLU A 154 22.50 4.18 -9.53
N SER A 155 21.71 3.43 -10.31
CA SER A 155 20.76 4.01 -11.26
C SER A 155 19.77 5.00 -10.63
N ALA A 156 19.28 4.70 -9.43
CA ALA A 156 18.34 5.58 -8.73
C ALA A 156 19.05 6.85 -8.21
N LEU A 157 20.23 6.70 -7.59
CA LEU A 157 21.00 7.82 -7.06
C LEU A 157 21.48 8.76 -8.15
N ASP A 158 21.93 8.26 -9.30
CA ASP A 158 22.32 9.08 -10.46
C ASP A 158 21.18 9.99 -10.92
N LYS A 159 19.96 9.46 -10.94
CA LYS A 159 18.77 10.23 -11.33
C LYS A 159 18.34 11.22 -10.27
N VAL A 160 18.51 10.88 -8.99
CA VAL A 160 18.30 11.82 -7.88
C VAL A 160 19.28 12.98 -7.97
N HIS A 161 20.58 12.69 -8.10
CA HIS A 161 21.63 13.70 -8.23
C HIS A 161 21.45 14.58 -9.48
N LEU A 162 20.97 14.00 -10.59
CA LEU A 162 20.61 14.78 -11.77
C LEU A 162 19.55 15.84 -11.45
N ILE A 163 18.47 15.50 -10.75
CA ILE A 163 17.42 16.45 -10.40
C ILE A 163 17.90 17.45 -9.34
N GLU A 164 18.70 17.00 -8.36
CA GLU A 164 19.33 17.88 -7.36
C GLU A 164 20.25 18.91 -8.04
N SER A 165 21.03 18.50 -9.05
CA SER A 165 21.88 19.40 -9.83
C SER A 165 21.09 20.47 -10.58
N MET A 166 19.80 20.25 -10.82
CA MET A 166 18.86 21.22 -11.37
C MET A 166 18.25 22.12 -10.28
N GLY A 167 18.68 21.98 -9.02
CA GLY A 167 18.22 22.76 -7.87
C GLY A 167 16.84 22.38 -7.37
N TYR A 168 16.44 21.10 -7.41
CA TYR A 168 15.17 20.63 -6.90
C TYR A 168 15.35 19.39 -6.01
N ASP A 169 14.80 19.44 -4.82
CA ASP A 169 14.95 18.43 -3.78
C ASP A 169 13.62 17.98 -3.15
N ASN A 170 12.47 18.38 -3.75
CA ASN A 170 11.17 17.88 -3.36
C ASN A 170 10.90 16.52 -4.04
N LEU A 171 11.61 15.50 -3.56
CA LEU A 171 11.73 14.19 -4.20
C LEU A 171 11.16 13.05 -3.36
N VAL A 172 10.67 12.05 -4.06
CA VAL A 172 10.37 10.70 -3.56
C VAL A 172 11.11 9.70 -4.43
N VAL A 173 11.66 8.65 -3.87
CA VAL A 173 12.38 7.64 -4.65
C VAL A 173 11.64 6.31 -4.60
N SER A 174 11.60 5.59 -5.71
CA SER A 174 11.10 4.22 -5.75
C SER A 174 12.02 3.35 -6.59
N ILE A 175 12.46 2.26 -5.98
CA ILE A 175 13.20 1.19 -6.63
C ILE A 175 12.37 -0.07 -6.52
N LYS A 176 12.26 -0.85 -7.60
CA LYS A 176 11.43 -2.03 -7.63
C LYS A 176 12.09 -3.17 -8.38
N SER A 177 11.92 -4.37 -7.84
CA SER A 177 12.29 -5.62 -8.49
C SER A 177 11.16 -6.65 -8.34
N SER A 178 11.09 -7.60 -9.25
CA SER A 178 10.26 -8.80 -9.13
C SER A 178 10.91 -9.88 -8.27
N ASP A 179 12.24 -9.82 -8.10
CA ASP A 179 12.97 -10.61 -7.12
C ASP A 179 12.87 -9.94 -5.74
N VAL A 180 12.26 -10.67 -4.80
CA VAL A 180 11.96 -10.16 -3.47
C VAL A 180 13.22 -9.83 -2.68
N LEU A 181 14.21 -10.74 -2.68
CA LEU A 181 15.42 -10.55 -1.89
C LEU A 181 16.33 -9.47 -2.48
N MET A 182 16.42 -9.39 -3.81
CA MET A 182 17.09 -8.28 -4.49
C MET A 182 16.42 -6.95 -4.16
N CYS A 183 15.09 -6.91 -4.14
CA CYS A 183 14.32 -5.71 -3.79
C CYS A 183 14.62 -5.28 -2.34
N VAL A 184 14.61 -6.19 -1.39
CA VAL A 184 14.98 -5.94 0.02
C VAL A 184 16.39 -5.37 0.08
N LYS A 185 17.37 -6.07 -0.53
CA LYS A 185 18.78 -5.64 -0.53
C LYS A 185 18.97 -4.25 -1.11
N ALA A 186 18.29 -3.94 -2.22
CA ALA A 186 18.36 -2.62 -2.82
C ALA A 186 17.80 -1.52 -1.87
N HIS A 187 16.74 -1.82 -1.11
CA HIS A 187 16.20 -0.88 -0.12
C HIS A 187 17.12 -0.67 1.08
N GLU A 188 17.79 -1.73 1.57
CA GLU A 188 18.83 -1.61 2.60
C GLU A 188 20.01 -0.73 2.16
N LEU A 189 20.40 -0.83 0.89
CA LEU A 189 21.51 -0.05 0.34
C LEU A 189 21.11 1.43 0.16
N ILE A 190 19.99 1.69 -0.51
CA ILE A 190 19.59 3.08 -0.78
C ILE A 190 19.23 3.85 0.49
N ALA A 191 18.71 3.18 1.52
CA ALA A 191 18.40 3.82 2.79
C ALA A 191 19.62 4.39 3.52
N LYS A 192 20.85 3.95 3.18
CA LYS A 192 22.10 4.47 3.74
C LYS A 192 22.57 5.76 3.09
N GLU A 193 22.12 6.04 1.88
CA GLU A 193 22.66 7.10 1.03
C GLU A 193 21.62 8.15 0.61
N CYS A 194 20.32 7.81 0.71
CA CYS A 194 19.24 8.65 0.19
C CYS A 194 18.41 9.27 1.33
N PRO A 195 18.32 10.61 1.44
CA PRO A 195 17.55 11.27 2.49
C PRO A 195 16.06 11.44 2.16
N TYR A 196 15.61 10.94 1.01
CA TYR A 196 14.25 11.14 0.52
C TYR A 196 13.30 10.01 0.89
N PRO A 197 11.98 10.29 1.09
CA PRO A 197 11.00 9.25 1.32
C PRO A 197 11.02 8.17 0.23
N LEU A 198 10.94 6.90 0.66
CA LEU A 198 10.90 5.75 -0.24
C LEU A 198 9.47 5.26 -0.44
N HIS A 199 9.11 5.05 -1.71
CA HIS A 199 7.91 4.35 -2.13
C HIS A 199 8.26 2.90 -2.44
N VAL A 200 7.82 1.98 -1.59
CA VAL A 200 8.20 0.58 -1.63
C VAL A 200 7.11 -0.33 -2.18
N GLY A 201 7.50 -1.41 -2.81
CA GLY A 201 6.60 -2.43 -3.36
C GLY A 201 7.33 -3.41 -4.25
N ILE A 202 6.82 -4.63 -4.33
CA ILE A 202 7.30 -5.65 -5.26
C ILE A 202 6.58 -5.46 -6.59
N THR A 203 7.31 -5.43 -7.70
CA THR A 203 6.72 -5.35 -9.05
C THR A 203 6.51 -6.74 -9.62
N GLU A 204 5.56 -6.88 -10.57
CA GLU A 204 5.32 -8.15 -11.26
C GLU A 204 5.13 -9.32 -10.30
N SER A 205 4.42 -9.08 -9.19
CA SER A 205 4.30 -10.09 -8.12
C SER A 205 3.38 -11.24 -8.49
N GLY A 206 2.52 -11.09 -9.51
CA GLY A 206 1.66 -12.16 -10.03
C GLY A 206 0.19 -12.01 -9.65
N THR A 207 -0.54 -13.12 -9.69
CA THR A 207 -1.97 -13.19 -9.35
C THR A 207 -2.20 -12.89 -7.86
N VAL A 208 -3.46 -12.74 -7.46
CA VAL A 208 -3.83 -12.40 -6.07
C VAL A 208 -3.13 -13.29 -5.06
N TYR A 209 -3.15 -14.61 -5.24
CA TYR A 209 -2.53 -15.54 -4.29
C TYR A 209 -1.01 -15.38 -4.21
N SER A 210 -0.30 -15.57 -5.32
CA SER A 210 1.17 -15.51 -5.33
C SER A 210 1.70 -14.11 -5.08
N GLY A 211 1.00 -13.10 -5.60
CA GLY A 211 1.35 -11.69 -5.43
C GLY A 211 1.21 -11.21 -3.98
N ASN A 212 0.18 -11.69 -3.27
CA ASN A 212 0.02 -11.39 -1.84
C ASN A 212 1.17 -11.99 -1.02
N VAL A 213 1.56 -13.23 -1.29
CA VAL A 213 2.70 -13.86 -0.59
C VAL A 213 3.99 -13.09 -0.84
N LYS A 214 4.34 -12.82 -2.11
CA LYS A 214 5.55 -12.07 -2.47
C LYS A 214 5.56 -10.66 -1.87
N SER A 215 4.45 -9.94 -1.97
CA SER A 215 4.32 -8.59 -1.43
C SER A 215 4.40 -8.58 0.10
N SER A 216 3.75 -9.54 0.77
CA SER A 216 3.80 -9.63 2.24
C SER A 216 5.20 -9.93 2.74
N VAL A 217 5.93 -10.84 2.09
CA VAL A 217 7.32 -11.15 2.45
C VAL A 217 8.22 -9.93 2.21
N GLY A 218 8.22 -9.37 1.00
CA GLY A 218 9.11 -8.27 0.66
C GLY A 218 8.82 -6.99 1.42
N LEU A 219 7.56 -6.56 1.47
CA LEU A 219 7.16 -5.39 2.24
C LEU A 219 7.33 -5.63 3.74
N GLY A 220 7.03 -6.84 4.21
CA GLY A 220 7.20 -7.21 5.62
C GLY A 220 8.64 -6.99 6.10
N ILE A 221 9.63 -7.46 5.36
CA ILE A 221 11.06 -7.29 5.71
C ILE A 221 11.44 -5.81 5.63
N ILE A 222 11.18 -5.13 4.51
CA ILE A 222 11.57 -3.74 4.30
C ILE A 222 10.96 -2.82 5.37
N LEU A 223 9.68 -3.01 5.68
CA LEU A 223 8.96 -2.20 6.67
C LEU A 223 9.44 -2.50 8.10
N HIS A 224 9.77 -3.76 8.42
CA HIS A 224 10.32 -4.17 9.70
C HIS A 224 11.67 -3.50 9.99
N GLU A 225 12.50 -3.32 8.97
CA GLU A 225 13.77 -2.61 9.05
C GLU A 225 13.63 -1.08 9.20
N GLY A 226 12.42 -0.57 9.30
CA GLY A 226 12.17 0.87 9.41
C GLY A 226 12.31 1.63 8.09
N ILE A 227 12.21 0.96 6.94
CA ILE A 227 12.31 1.54 5.60
C ILE A 227 10.92 1.65 4.97
N GLY A 228 10.69 2.70 4.17
CA GLY A 228 9.45 2.90 3.41
C GLY A 228 8.45 3.86 4.05
N ASN A 229 8.05 4.87 3.28
CA ASN A 229 7.14 5.94 3.68
C ASN A 229 5.79 5.87 2.95
N THR A 230 5.77 5.22 1.78
CA THR A 230 4.54 4.82 1.08
C THR A 230 4.70 3.42 0.52
N ILE A 231 3.62 2.66 0.47
CA ILE A 231 3.64 1.29 -0.05
C ILE A 231 2.65 1.10 -1.20
N ARG A 232 2.97 0.15 -2.08
CA ARG A 232 2.01 -0.38 -3.04
C ARG A 232 2.16 -1.90 -3.17
N VAL A 233 1.08 -2.61 -2.91
CA VAL A 233 0.90 -3.99 -3.35
C VAL A 233 0.51 -3.95 -4.83
N SER A 234 1.08 -4.80 -5.67
CA SER A 234 0.80 -4.85 -7.12
C SER A 234 0.35 -6.24 -7.50
N LEU A 235 -0.91 -6.37 -7.90
CA LEU A 235 -1.53 -7.66 -8.21
C LEU A 235 -2.09 -7.67 -9.64
N THR A 236 -2.08 -8.84 -10.25
CA THR A 236 -2.92 -9.11 -11.42
C THR A 236 -4.32 -9.45 -10.92
N GLY A 237 -5.15 -8.43 -10.66
CA GLY A 237 -6.47 -8.57 -10.06
C GLY A 237 -7.15 -7.22 -9.83
N ASP A 238 -8.23 -7.22 -9.05
CA ASP A 238 -8.92 -6.00 -8.64
C ASP A 238 -8.00 -5.14 -7.76
N PRO A 239 -7.80 -3.84 -8.07
CA PRO A 239 -7.00 -2.95 -7.24
C PRO A 239 -7.48 -2.78 -5.78
N VAL A 240 -8.75 -3.06 -5.49
CA VAL A 240 -9.28 -3.08 -4.11
C VAL A 240 -8.56 -4.14 -3.25
N GLU A 241 -8.21 -5.30 -3.85
CA GLU A 241 -7.45 -6.34 -3.15
C GLU A 241 -6.02 -5.89 -2.81
N GLU A 242 -5.41 -5.01 -3.63
CA GLU A 242 -4.12 -4.38 -3.31
C GLU A 242 -4.21 -3.59 -2.00
N ILE A 243 -5.30 -2.83 -1.80
CA ILE A 243 -5.53 -2.01 -0.60
C ILE A 243 -5.78 -2.89 0.63
N ARG A 244 -6.63 -3.92 0.50
CA ARG A 244 -6.91 -4.87 1.59
C ARG A 244 -5.62 -5.52 2.10
N THR A 245 -4.81 -6.03 1.17
CA THR A 245 -3.53 -6.65 1.49
C THR A 245 -2.55 -5.64 2.11
N ALA A 246 -2.45 -4.44 1.57
CA ALA A 246 -1.59 -3.39 2.12
C ALA A 246 -1.98 -3.00 3.56
N LYS A 247 -3.27 -2.85 3.83
CA LYS A 247 -3.80 -2.60 5.18
C LYS A 247 -3.43 -3.73 6.14
N LEU A 248 -3.60 -4.97 5.71
CA LEU A 248 -3.28 -6.16 6.52
C LEU A 248 -1.79 -6.23 6.83
N ILE A 249 -0.90 -6.00 5.85
CA ILE A 249 0.56 -5.95 6.07
C ILE A 249 0.90 -4.90 7.12
N LEU A 250 0.42 -3.67 6.97
CA LEU A 250 0.72 -2.58 7.91
C LEU A 250 0.18 -2.86 9.31
N LYS A 251 -1.01 -3.46 9.41
CA LYS A 251 -1.61 -3.82 10.69
C LYS A 251 -0.84 -4.95 11.37
N THR A 252 -0.50 -6.01 10.65
CA THR A 252 0.28 -7.15 11.16
C THR A 252 1.63 -6.72 11.72
N LEU A 253 2.23 -5.67 11.15
CA LEU A 253 3.49 -5.08 11.63
C LEU A 253 3.30 -4.01 12.72
N GLY A 254 2.08 -3.72 13.16
CA GLY A 254 1.79 -2.67 14.14
C GLY A 254 2.04 -1.24 13.62
N LEU A 255 2.15 -1.05 12.30
CA LEU A 255 2.47 0.23 11.64
C LEU A 255 1.22 1.04 11.26
N ARG A 256 0.05 0.44 11.34
CA ARG A 256 -1.24 1.10 11.16
C ARG A 256 -2.22 0.60 12.20
N LYS A 257 -2.87 1.54 12.88
CA LYS A 257 -3.95 1.26 13.84
C LYS A 257 -5.31 1.36 13.15
N GLY A 258 -6.31 0.74 13.78
CA GLY A 258 -7.69 0.80 13.34
C GLY A 258 -8.13 -0.43 12.53
N GLY A 259 -9.43 -0.69 12.60
CA GLY A 259 -10.06 -1.89 12.07
C GLY A 259 -9.90 -3.11 12.97
N ILE A 260 -10.78 -4.06 12.82
CA ILE A 260 -10.79 -5.30 13.63
C ILE A 260 -9.75 -6.29 13.11
N GLU A 261 -8.93 -6.84 14.01
CA GLU A 261 -8.06 -7.98 13.73
C GLU A 261 -8.83 -9.26 14.04
N VAL A 262 -9.02 -10.12 13.04
CA VAL A 262 -9.63 -11.44 13.24
C VAL A 262 -8.55 -12.49 13.43
N VAL A 263 -8.62 -13.22 14.53
CA VAL A 263 -7.78 -14.40 14.79
C VAL A 263 -8.66 -15.63 14.84
N SER A 264 -8.29 -16.69 14.14
CA SER A 264 -9.00 -17.94 14.14
C SER A 264 -8.06 -19.12 14.40
N CYS A 265 -8.54 -20.13 15.12
CA CYS A 265 -7.75 -21.33 15.28
C CYS A 265 -7.73 -22.14 13.97
N PRO A 266 -6.66 -22.91 13.73
CA PRO A 266 -6.64 -23.84 12.61
C PRO A 266 -7.69 -24.94 12.81
N THR A 267 -8.27 -25.42 11.70
CA THR A 267 -9.17 -26.58 11.77
C THR A 267 -8.42 -27.81 12.27
N CYS A 268 -8.99 -28.49 13.26
CA CYS A 268 -8.42 -29.74 13.82
C CYS A 268 -9.52 -30.75 14.16
N GLY A 269 -9.17 -31.94 14.62
CA GLY A 269 -10.13 -32.98 15.00
C GLY A 269 -11.08 -32.61 16.14
N ARG A 270 -10.87 -31.51 16.84
CA ARG A 270 -11.75 -30.97 17.90
C ARG A 270 -12.77 -29.97 17.39
N THR A 271 -12.65 -29.47 16.14
CA THR A 271 -13.60 -28.55 15.54
C THR A 271 -14.99 -29.19 15.47
N ARG A 272 -16.02 -28.47 15.93
CA ARG A 272 -17.41 -28.98 16.05
C ARG A 272 -18.39 -28.19 15.19
N ILE A 273 -17.96 -27.13 14.55
CA ILE A 273 -18.76 -26.21 13.71
C ILE A 273 -18.11 -26.08 12.34
N ASN A 274 -18.81 -25.48 11.41
CA ASN A 274 -18.18 -25.05 10.13
C ASN A 274 -17.34 -23.77 10.34
N LEU A 275 -16.16 -23.96 10.98
CA LEU A 275 -15.25 -22.89 11.35
C LEU A 275 -14.80 -22.05 10.14
N ILE A 276 -14.50 -22.70 9.01
CA ILE A 276 -14.04 -22.00 7.80
C ILE A 276 -15.10 -21.00 7.33
N LYS A 277 -16.35 -21.45 7.25
CA LYS A 277 -17.46 -20.57 6.85
C LYS A 277 -17.65 -19.42 7.85
N LEU A 278 -17.65 -19.74 9.14
CA LEU A 278 -17.87 -18.76 10.20
C LEU A 278 -16.75 -17.71 10.25
N ALA A 279 -15.48 -18.12 10.13
CA ALA A 279 -14.35 -17.20 10.11
C ALA A 279 -14.42 -16.23 8.91
N ASN A 280 -14.69 -16.73 7.70
CA ASN A 280 -14.87 -15.89 6.52
C ASN A 280 -16.04 -14.91 6.69
N GLN A 281 -17.16 -15.34 7.22
CA GLN A 281 -18.31 -14.48 7.49
C GLN A 281 -17.99 -13.38 8.53
N VAL A 282 -17.20 -13.71 9.54
CA VAL A 282 -16.73 -12.73 10.53
C VAL A 282 -15.78 -11.72 9.87
N GLU A 283 -14.80 -12.17 9.07
CA GLU A 283 -13.90 -11.27 8.35
C GLU A 283 -14.67 -10.30 7.44
N GLU A 284 -15.63 -10.78 6.67
CA GLU A 284 -16.49 -9.93 5.84
C GLU A 284 -17.32 -8.95 6.69
N MET A 285 -17.92 -9.41 7.77
CA MET A 285 -18.77 -8.60 8.64
C MET A 285 -18.00 -7.45 9.31
N VAL A 286 -16.74 -7.67 9.67
CA VAL A 286 -15.94 -6.69 10.41
C VAL A 286 -15.10 -5.76 9.51
N ALA A 287 -15.07 -6.01 8.19
CA ALA A 287 -14.19 -5.30 7.25
C ALA A 287 -14.33 -3.77 7.31
N ASP A 288 -15.56 -3.27 7.51
CA ASP A 288 -15.88 -1.84 7.53
C ASP A 288 -16.11 -1.29 8.96
N ILE A 289 -15.90 -2.11 10.00
CA ILE A 289 -16.06 -1.66 11.39
C ILE A 289 -14.77 -0.97 11.86
N PRO A 290 -14.79 0.33 12.23
CA PRO A 290 -13.59 1.10 12.54
C PRO A 290 -13.09 0.91 13.99
N LEU A 291 -13.38 -0.23 14.62
CA LEU A 291 -12.90 -0.55 15.96
C LEU A 291 -11.47 -1.07 15.90
N ASP A 292 -10.61 -0.60 16.80
CA ASP A 292 -9.23 -1.08 16.94
C ASP A 292 -9.15 -2.16 18.02
N ILE A 293 -9.71 -3.34 17.71
CA ILE A 293 -9.82 -4.49 18.62
C ILE A 293 -9.47 -5.80 17.92
N LYS A 294 -9.23 -6.83 18.72
CA LYS A 294 -8.99 -8.20 18.29
C LYS A 294 -10.22 -9.06 18.52
N VAL A 295 -10.71 -9.73 17.46
CA VAL A 295 -11.85 -10.65 17.48
C VAL A 295 -11.36 -12.09 17.28
N ALA A 296 -11.71 -13.01 18.18
CA ALA A 296 -11.35 -14.41 18.07
C ALA A 296 -12.51 -15.25 17.53
N VAL A 297 -12.21 -16.18 16.61
CA VAL A 297 -13.16 -17.16 16.08
C VAL A 297 -12.61 -18.58 16.31
N MET A 298 -13.19 -19.30 17.25
CA MET A 298 -12.68 -20.60 17.72
C MET A 298 -13.62 -21.75 17.38
N GLY A 299 -13.04 -22.84 16.88
CA GLY A 299 -13.79 -23.99 16.40
C GLY A 299 -14.26 -25.00 17.50
N CYS A 300 -13.83 -24.80 18.75
CA CYS A 300 -14.28 -25.65 19.87
C CYS A 300 -14.28 -24.88 21.19
N VAL A 301 -15.14 -25.32 22.10
CA VAL A 301 -15.28 -24.72 23.45
C VAL A 301 -14.21 -25.17 24.44
N VAL A 302 -13.40 -26.18 24.10
CA VAL A 302 -12.39 -26.75 25.02
C VAL A 302 -11.18 -25.82 25.14
N ASN A 303 -10.57 -25.45 24.03
CA ASN A 303 -9.40 -24.54 24.00
C ASN A 303 -9.79 -23.11 23.64
N GLY A 304 -11.01 -22.91 23.08
CA GLY A 304 -11.48 -21.63 22.61
C GLY A 304 -11.34 -20.49 23.62
N PRO A 305 -11.79 -20.66 24.89
CA PRO A 305 -11.63 -19.62 25.90
C PRO A 305 -10.16 -19.27 26.19
N GLY A 306 -9.27 -20.28 26.22
CA GLY A 306 -7.84 -20.07 26.46
C GLY A 306 -7.13 -19.38 25.28
N GLU A 307 -7.43 -19.78 24.05
CA GLU A 307 -6.88 -19.21 22.83
C GLU A 307 -7.46 -17.80 22.52
N ALA A 308 -8.70 -17.54 22.95
CA ALA A 308 -9.35 -16.23 22.85
C ALA A 308 -8.98 -15.26 23.98
N LYS A 309 -8.14 -15.65 24.94
CA LYS A 309 -7.83 -14.84 26.13
C LYS A 309 -7.17 -13.49 25.77
N GLU A 310 -6.38 -13.45 24.72
CA GLU A 310 -5.71 -12.25 24.26
C GLU A 310 -6.55 -11.41 23.27
N ALA A 311 -7.77 -11.89 22.96
CA ALA A 311 -8.70 -11.14 22.13
C ALA A 311 -9.65 -10.30 23.02
N ASP A 312 -10.08 -9.15 22.52
CA ASP A 312 -11.02 -8.29 23.22
C ASP A 312 -12.41 -8.94 23.30
N ILE A 313 -12.81 -9.63 22.23
CA ILE A 313 -14.05 -10.41 22.15
C ILE A 313 -13.83 -11.60 21.22
N GLY A 314 -14.59 -12.67 21.42
CA GLY A 314 -14.54 -13.84 20.55
C GLY A 314 -15.77 -14.73 20.66
N ILE A 315 -15.87 -15.60 19.68
CA ILE A 315 -16.87 -16.69 19.67
C ILE A 315 -16.17 -18.03 19.57
N ALA A 316 -16.72 -19.03 20.27
CA ALA A 316 -16.23 -20.39 20.21
C ALA A 316 -17.40 -21.34 19.95
N GLY A 317 -17.27 -22.17 18.91
CA GLY A 317 -18.30 -23.15 18.54
C GLY A 317 -18.26 -24.43 19.36
N GLY A 318 -19.44 -24.99 19.65
CA GLY A 318 -19.66 -26.29 20.26
C GLY A 318 -20.76 -27.04 19.51
N ILE A 319 -21.14 -28.22 19.97
CA ILE A 319 -22.18 -29.04 19.34
C ILE A 319 -23.56 -28.41 19.62
N GLY A 320 -24.16 -27.78 18.63
CA GLY A 320 -25.47 -27.11 18.72
C GLY A 320 -25.49 -25.84 19.59
N GLU A 321 -24.42 -25.57 20.32
CA GLU A 321 -24.25 -24.39 21.18
C GLU A 321 -22.90 -23.73 20.91
N GLY A 322 -22.79 -22.43 21.21
CA GLY A 322 -21.56 -21.68 21.16
C GLY A 322 -21.41 -20.72 22.33
N LEU A 323 -20.21 -20.19 22.48
CA LEU A 323 -19.86 -19.27 23.55
C LEU A 323 -19.50 -17.92 22.98
N LEU A 324 -19.99 -16.85 23.61
CA LEU A 324 -19.45 -15.51 23.48
C LEU A 324 -18.44 -15.27 24.60
N ILE A 325 -17.27 -14.80 24.27
CA ILE A 325 -16.13 -14.62 25.17
C ILE A 325 -15.69 -13.17 25.10
N LYS A 326 -15.46 -12.52 26.22
CA LYS A 326 -14.82 -11.20 26.30
C LYS A 326 -13.62 -11.29 27.24
N LYS A 327 -12.45 -10.89 26.76
CA LYS A 327 -11.17 -10.89 27.52
C LYS A 327 -10.91 -12.22 28.24
N GLY A 328 -11.22 -13.33 27.58
CA GLY A 328 -11.03 -14.69 28.11
C GLY A 328 -12.14 -15.20 28.99
N GLU A 329 -13.15 -14.40 29.35
CA GLU A 329 -14.29 -14.81 30.18
C GLU A 329 -15.52 -15.15 29.31
N ILE A 330 -16.22 -16.24 29.67
CA ILE A 330 -17.46 -16.63 29.00
C ILE A 330 -18.57 -15.71 29.47
N VAL A 331 -19.09 -14.86 28.53
CA VAL A 331 -20.17 -13.91 28.84
C VAL A 331 -21.55 -14.51 28.58
N LYS A 332 -21.68 -15.32 27.52
CA LYS A 332 -22.97 -15.83 27.11
C LYS A 332 -22.82 -17.18 26.39
N LYS A 333 -23.79 -18.08 26.63
CA LYS A 333 -24.02 -19.24 25.76
C LYS A 333 -25.13 -18.92 24.78
N VAL A 334 -24.96 -19.27 23.52
CA VAL A 334 -25.93 -19.05 22.45
C VAL A 334 -26.02 -20.28 21.57
N LYS A 335 -27.05 -20.38 20.75
CA LYS A 335 -27.10 -21.44 19.73
C LYS A 335 -26.02 -21.18 18.66
N GLU A 336 -25.53 -22.25 18.04
CA GLU A 336 -24.53 -22.19 16.99
C GLU A 336 -24.94 -21.23 15.88
N GLU A 337 -26.21 -21.27 15.45
CA GLU A 337 -26.78 -20.40 14.40
C GLU A 337 -26.82 -18.90 14.76
N GLU A 338 -26.81 -18.57 16.06
CA GLU A 338 -26.88 -17.22 16.59
C GLU A 338 -25.48 -16.58 16.84
N LEU A 339 -24.39 -17.33 16.67
CA LEU A 339 -23.03 -16.88 17.02
C LEU A 339 -22.62 -15.62 16.26
N LEU A 340 -22.85 -15.59 14.92
CA LEU A 340 -22.47 -14.47 14.08
C LEU A 340 -23.26 -13.21 14.42
N ASP A 341 -24.57 -13.34 14.57
CA ASP A 341 -25.45 -12.21 14.90
C ASP A 341 -25.17 -11.68 16.32
N THR A 342 -24.92 -12.58 17.28
CA THR A 342 -24.54 -12.19 18.63
C THR A 342 -23.24 -11.38 18.63
N LEU A 343 -22.21 -11.84 17.92
CA LEU A 343 -20.95 -11.12 17.80
C LEU A 343 -21.18 -9.74 17.15
N ARG A 344 -21.96 -9.69 16.08
CA ARG A 344 -22.30 -8.43 15.39
C ARG A 344 -22.96 -7.42 16.32
N GLN A 345 -23.94 -7.84 17.11
CA GLN A 345 -24.64 -6.96 18.06
C GLN A 345 -23.69 -6.42 19.14
N GLU A 346 -22.77 -7.23 19.64
CA GLU A 346 -21.77 -6.83 20.61
C GLU A 346 -20.79 -5.81 20.04
N LEU A 347 -20.36 -5.99 18.78
CA LEU A 347 -19.48 -5.04 18.09
C LEU A 347 -20.16 -3.70 17.79
N LEU A 348 -21.44 -3.72 17.38
CA LEU A 348 -22.22 -2.50 17.16
C LEU A 348 -22.50 -1.71 18.45
N ASN A 349 -22.47 -2.37 19.60
CA ASN A 349 -22.66 -1.76 20.92
C ASN A 349 -21.37 -1.58 21.71
N TRP A 350 -20.20 -1.75 21.09
CA TRP A 350 -18.89 -1.81 21.73
C TRP A 350 -18.56 -0.59 22.59
N ASN A 351 -18.94 0.59 22.17
CA ASN A 351 -18.66 1.86 22.85
C ASN A 351 -19.86 2.43 23.62
N LYS A 352 -20.92 1.64 23.79
CA LYS A 352 -22.07 1.99 24.59
C LYS A 352 -22.02 1.31 25.96
#